data_cf9eb21661eb19313858abff879e791b
#
_entry.id   cf9eb21661eb19313858abff879e791b
#
_cell.length_a   1.000
_cell.length_b   1.000
_cell.length_c   1.000
_cell.angle_alpha   90.00
_cell.angle_beta   90.00
_cell.angle_gamma   90.00
#
_symmetry.space_group_name_H-M   'P 1'
#
loop_
_entity.id
_entity.type
_entity.pdbx_description
1 polymer ?
#
loop_
_entity_poly.entity_id
_entity_poly.type
_entity_poly.pdbx_seq_one_letter_code
_entity_poly.pdbx_strand_id
1 'polypeptide(L)'
;PEMSRGLGDVYKRQNLDFGALFQGIGRSWNILGSSIIPGANRGVTGNMFTNANDRWTVDNPSQNVFYPRLDDGINSNNNQSSTWWLRNMSFLRLKNIELGYSLPKNLWRNTTVISGIRLFVRGTNLLTFSKFDLWDPEVENTTGAAYPIMKSLSAGFEIKF
;
A
#
# COMPACT_ATOMS: atom_id res chain seq x y z
N PRO A 1 -16.25 10.22 5.43
CA PRO A 1 -15.22 9.49 4.68
C PRO A 1 -15.63 9.40 3.21
N GLU A 2 -14.81 9.91 2.31
CA GLU A 2 -15.05 9.69 0.89
C GLU A 2 -14.82 8.21 0.58
N MET A 3 -15.86 7.57 0.08
CA MET A 3 -15.83 6.15 -0.29
C MET A 3 -14.72 5.89 -1.30
N SER A 4 -13.93 4.84 -1.04
CA SER A 4 -13.00 4.25 -1.98
C SER A 4 -13.74 3.90 -3.28
N ARG A 5 -13.38 4.52 -4.40
CA ARG A 5 -13.90 4.18 -5.72
C ARG A 5 -12.92 3.25 -6.42
N GLY A 6 -13.35 2.04 -6.71
CA GLY A 6 -12.64 1.13 -7.58
C GLY A 6 -12.97 1.41 -9.04
N LEU A 7 -11.95 1.63 -9.85
CA LEU A 7 -12.06 1.67 -11.31
C LEU A 7 -11.51 0.34 -11.84
N GLY A 8 -12.38 -0.47 -12.40
CA GLY A 8 -12.00 -1.73 -13.02
C GLY A 8 -12.40 -1.73 -14.49
N ASP A 9 -11.44 -2.00 -15.36
CA ASP A 9 -11.66 -2.19 -16.79
C ASP A 9 -11.25 -3.60 -17.20
N VAL A 10 -12.11 -4.25 -18.00
CA VAL A 10 -11.82 -5.55 -18.61
C VAL A 10 -11.90 -5.40 -20.11
N TYR A 11 -10.77 -5.62 -20.78
CA TYR A 11 -10.68 -5.62 -22.24
C TYR A 11 -10.54 -7.05 -22.73
N LYS A 12 -11.40 -7.42 -23.69
CA LYS A 12 -11.33 -8.72 -24.37
C LYS A 12 -11.17 -8.51 -25.85
N ARG A 13 -10.09 -9.05 -26.43
CA ARG A 13 -9.85 -9.04 -27.87
C ARG A 13 -9.45 -10.44 -28.32
N GLN A 14 -10.30 -11.07 -29.14
CA GLN A 14 -10.11 -12.46 -29.60
C GLN A 14 -9.92 -13.44 -28.41
N ASN A 15 -8.72 -13.98 -28.27
CA ASN A 15 -8.37 -14.98 -27.24
C ASN A 15 -7.64 -14.36 -26.03
N LEU A 16 -7.33 -13.05 -26.06
CA LEU A 16 -6.64 -12.35 -24.99
C LEU A 16 -7.65 -11.56 -24.16
N ASP A 17 -7.54 -11.65 -22.86
CA ASP A 17 -8.27 -10.81 -21.91
C ASP A 17 -7.32 -10.14 -20.94
N PHE A 18 -7.60 -8.90 -20.63
CA PHE A 18 -6.85 -8.08 -19.70
C PHE A 18 -7.81 -7.37 -18.74
N GLY A 19 -7.51 -7.42 -17.46
CA GLY A 19 -8.26 -6.71 -16.44
C GLY A 19 -7.32 -5.97 -15.51
N ALA A 20 -7.69 -4.75 -15.12
CA ALA A 20 -7.00 -3.98 -14.11
C ALA A 20 -8.01 -3.31 -13.18
N LEU A 21 -7.73 -3.34 -11.88
CA LEU A 21 -8.53 -2.68 -10.85
C LEU A 21 -7.64 -1.74 -10.06
N PHE A 22 -7.98 -0.47 -10.06
CA PHE A 22 -7.38 0.55 -9.21
C PHE A 22 -8.30 0.90 -8.06
N GLN A 23 -7.71 1.10 -6.89
CA GLN A 23 -8.40 1.56 -5.69
C GLN A 23 -7.57 2.67 -5.04
N GLY A 24 -8.24 3.69 -4.54
CA GLY A 24 -7.52 4.78 -3.88
C GLY A 24 -8.44 5.70 -3.08
N ILE A 25 -7.81 6.52 -2.26
CA ILE A 25 -8.45 7.58 -1.48
C ILE A 25 -7.75 8.89 -1.82
N GLY A 26 -8.49 9.85 -2.37
CA GLY A 26 -7.97 11.13 -2.82
C GLY A 26 -7.68 12.12 -1.68
N ARG A 27 -8.39 12.00 -0.56
CA ARG A 27 -8.21 12.81 0.64
C ARG A 27 -8.25 11.95 1.88
N SER A 28 -7.10 11.67 2.45
CA SER A 28 -6.97 11.01 3.73
C SER A 28 -5.87 11.69 4.53
N TRP A 29 -6.17 12.09 5.75
CA TRP A 29 -5.23 12.73 6.65
C TRP A 29 -5.29 12.02 7.99
N ASN A 30 -4.14 11.71 8.55
CA ASN A 30 -4.05 11.10 9.86
C ASN A 30 -3.01 11.82 10.72
N ILE A 31 -3.27 11.89 12.03
CA ILE A 31 -2.33 12.40 13.01
C ILE A 31 -1.54 11.21 13.53
N LEU A 32 -0.24 11.22 13.31
CA LEU A 32 0.65 10.17 13.77
C LEU A 32 0.71 10.13 15.31
N GLY A 33 0.72 8.95 15.87
CA GLY A 33 0.80 8.75 17.32
C GLY A 33 2.22 8.95 17.86
N SER A 34 2.31 9.23 19.15
CA SER A 34 3.60 9.46 19.84
C SER A 34 4.55 8.27 19.81
N SER A 35 4.06 7.06 19.57
CA SER A 35 4.90 5.86 19.50
C SER A 35 5.91 5.84 18.34
N ILE A 36 5.73 6.73 17.34
CA ILE A 36 6.70 6.90 16.26
C ILE A 36 7.87 7.82 16.65
N ILE A 37 7.77 8.53 17.78
CA ILE A 37 8.81 9.46 18.24
C ILE A 37 9.88 8.64 18.96
N PRO A 38 11.15 8.65 18.51
CA PRO A 38 12.23 7.98 19.20
C PRO A 38 12.34 8.48 20.66
N GLY A 39 12.42 7.54 21.61
CA GLY A 39 12.55 7.87 23.04
C GLY A 39 11.27 8.34 23.73
N ALA A 40 10.13 8.48 23.03
CA ALA A 40 8.87 8.96 23.61
C ALA A 40 8.28 8.01 24.67
N ASN A 41 8.54 6.73 24.54
CA ASN A 41 8.10 5.73 25.51
C ASN A 41 9.32 5.17 26.25
N ARG A 42 9.42 5.46 27.52
CA ARG A 42 10.54 5.05 28.36
C ARG A 42 10.90 3.57 28.16
N GLY A 43 12.07 3.36 27.60
CA GLY A 43 12.91 2.19 27.79
C GLY A 43 12.60 0.94 26.97
N VAL A 44 11.45 0.76 26.32
CA VAL A 44 11.12 -0.55 25.74
C VAL A 44 10.56 -0.51 24.33
N THR A 45 9.91 0.57 23.93
CA THR A 45 9.25 0.66 22.62
C THR A 45 9.84 1.72 21.69
N GLY A 46 10.96 2.27 22.08
CA GLY A 46 11.65 3.33 21.33
C GLY A 46 12.46 2.83 20.15
N ASN A 47 11.90 1.97 19.30
CA ASN A 47 12.55 1.65 18.04
C ASN A 47 12.70 2.92 17.21
N MET A 48 13.90 3.13 16.68
CA MET A 48 14.17 4.23 15.76
C MET A 48 13.78 3.81 14.35
N PHE A 49 12.99 4.62 13.70
CA PHE A 49 12.77 4.51 12.26
C PHE A 49 14.02 4.96 11.50
N THR A 50 14.17 4.51 10.27
CA THR A 50 15.31 4.85 9.41
C THR A 50 15.45 6.35 9.15
N ASN A 51 14.37 7.11 9.27
CA ASN A 51 14.33 8.57 9.13
C ASN A 51 14.62 9.34 10.44
N ALA A 52 15.12 8.70 11.49
CA ALA A 52 15.41 9.35 12.78
C ALA A 52 16.43 10.50 12.69
N ASN A 53 17.23 10.52 11.63
CA ASN A 53 18.17 11.62 11.37
C ASN A 53 17.49 12.87 10.77
N ASP A 54 16.28 12.74 10.24
CA ASP A 54 15.47 13.88 9.78
C ASP A 54 14.78 14.56 10.98
N ARG A 55 15.59 15.20 11.81
CA ARG A 55 15.17 15.88 13.04
C ARG A 55 15.78 17.26 13.16
N TRP A 56 15.14 18.10 13.94
CA TRP A 56 15.72 19.38 14.35
C TRP A 56 16.94 19.14 15.25
N THR A 57 18.03 19.83 14.95
CA THR A 57 19.24 19.87 15.79
C THR A 57 19.77 21.29 15.88
N VAL A 58 20.66 21.56 16.84
CA VAL A 58 21.31 22.88 16.97
C VAL A 58 22.15 23.18 15.72
N ASP A 59 22.77 22.17 15.13
CA ASP A 59 23.59 22.31 13.92
C ASP A 59 22.75 22.40 12.63
N ASN A 60 21.51 21.92 12.68
CA ASN A 60 20.54 22.03 11.59
C ASN A 60 19.18 22.48 12.12
N PRO A 61 18.98 23.77 12.41
CA PRO A 61 17.77 24.31 13.01
C PRO A 61 16.62 24.48 12.01
N SER A 62 16.39 23.49 11.17
CA SER A 62 15.33 23.51 10.16
C SER A 62 13.96 23.23 10.77
N GLN A 63 12.94 23.98 10.34
CA GLN A 63 11.53 23.71 10.63
C GLN A 63 10.92 22.70 9.63
N ASN A 64 11.64 22.40 8.55
CA ASN A 64 11.20 21.46 7.52
C ASN A 64 11.86 20.09 7.70
N VAL A 65 11.68 19.51 8.88
CA VAL A 65 12.17 18.20 9.28
C VAL A 65 11.00 17.33 9.78
N PHE A 66 11.18 16.03 9.78
CA PHE A 66 10.14 15.11 10.20
C PHE A 66 9.93 15.13 11.72
N TYR A 67 11.03 15.08 12.49
CA TYR A 67 10.98 15.11 13.95
C TYR A 67 11.35 16.49 14.51
N PRO A 68 10.66 16.93 15.57
CA PRO A 68 11.15 18.04 16.37
C PRO A 68 12.45 17.65 17.07
N ARG A 69 12.98 18.53 17.90
CA ARG A 69 14.12 18.20 18.77
C ARG A 69 13.78 16.99 19.62
N LEU A 70 14.61 15.96 19.53
CA LEU A 70 14.48 14.77 20.36
C LEU A 70 15.14 15.02 21.71
N ASP A 71 14.49 14.55 22.78
CA ASP A 71 14.98 14.63 24.14
C ASP A 71 15.26 13.21 24.67
N ASP A 72 16.09 13.14 25.70
CA ASP A 72 16.33 11.92 26.47
C ASP A 72 15.18 11.68 27.46
N GLY A 73 14.05 11.24 26.93
CA GLY A 73 12.85 10.95 27.70
C GLY A 73 11.56 11.47 27.06
N ILE A 74 10.51 11.52 27.87
CA ILE A 74 9.19 11.96 27.43
C ILE A 74 9.14 13.49 27.39
N ASN A 75 9.12 14.05 26.19
CA ASN A 75 8.77 15.45 26.00
C ASN A 75 7.25 15.58 25.82
N SER A 76 6.56 16.07 26.82
CA SER A 76 5.10 16.22 26.81
C SER A 76 4.60 17.13 25.68
N ASN A 77 5.39 18.12 25.29
CA ASN A 77 5.05 19.00 24.18
C ASN A 77 5.11 18.28 22.83
N ASN A 78 6.15 17.49 22.60
CA ASN A 78 6.30 16.74 21.35
C ASN A 78 5.28 15.61 21.18
N ASN A 79 4.73 15.12 22.31
CA ASN A 79 3.74 14.05 22.34
C ASN A 79 2.29 14.52 22.17
N GLN A 80 2.08 15.83 22.02
CA GLN A 80 0.74 16.37 21.82
C GLN A 80 0.28 16.14 20.38
N SER A 81 -1.00 15.77 20.24
CA SER A 81 -1.65 15.76 18.92
C SER A 81 -1.65 17.17 18.33
N SER A 82 -1.00 17.34 17.22
CA SER A 82 -0.83 18.65 16.58
C SER A 82 -0.74 18.50 15.06
N THR A 83 -0.83 19.64 14.37
CA THR A 83 -0.63 19.69 12.91
C THR A 83 0.78 19.30 12.49
N TRP A 84 1.76 19.31 13.39
CA TRP A 84 3.09 18.79 13.13
C TRP A 84 3.05 17.32 12.71
N TRP A 85 2.19 16.54 13.35
CA TRP A 85 2.05 15.10 13.12
C TRP A 85 1.01 14.73 12.07
N LEU A 86 0.33 15.74 11.50
CA LEU A 86 -0.66 15.51 10.45
C LEU A 86 0.03 15.10 9.15
N ARG A 87 -0.31 13.94 8.63
CA ARG A 87 0.23 13.41 7.38
C ARG A 87 -0.88 13.07 6.39
N ASN A 88 -0.58 13.35 5.13
CA ASN A 88 -1.46 13.00 4.03
C ASN A 88 -1.24 11.52 3.67
N MET A 89 -2.25 10.70 3.87
CA MET A 89 -2.27 9.27 3.58
C MET A 89 -3.07 8.94 2.31
N SER A 90 -3.29 9.92 1.44
CA SER A 90 -3.90 9.68 0.14
C SER A 90 -3.05 8.71 -0.69
N PHE A 91 -3.71 7.79 -1.36
CA PHE A 91 -3.02 6.81 -2.20
C PHE A 91 -3.85 6.39 -3.40
N LEU A 92 -3.16 5.83 -4.39
CA LEU A 92 -3.72 5.08 -5.50
C LEU A 92 -2.97 3.75 -5.62
N ARG A 93 -3.70 2.65 -5.63
CA ARG A 93 -3.14 1.30 -5.68
C ARG A 93 -3.67 0.53 -6.88
N LEU A 94 -2.76 -0.15 -7.58
CA LEU A 94 -3.14 -1.20 -8.51
C LEU A 94 -3.48 -2.46 -7.69
N LYS A 95 -4.79 -2.61 -7.42
CA LYS A 95 -5.32 -3.63 -6.52
C LYS A 95 -5.25 -5.01 -7.14
N ASN A 96 -5.69 -5.13 -8.40
CA ASN A 96 -5.61 -6.35 -9.18
C ASN A 96 -5.20 -6.01 -10.60
N ILE A 97 -4.40 -6.87 -11.19
CA ILE A 97 -4.12 -6.93 -12.63
C ILE A 97 -4.15 -8.39 -13.06
N GLU A 98 -4.81 -8.67 -14.14
CA GLU A 98 -4.89 -10.02 -14.70
C GLU A 98 -4.70 -9.97 -16.20
N LEU A 99 -3.90 -10.88 -16.71
CA LEU A 99 -3.74 -11.16 -18.12
C LEU A 99 -4.11 -12.62 -18.36
N GLY A 100 -5.11 -12.86 -19.18
CA GLY A 100 -5.60 -14.19 -19.55
C GLY A 100 -5.44 -14.43 -21.03
N TYR A 101 -5.22 -15.69 -21.39
CA TYR A 101 -5.19 -16.16 -22.75
C TYR A 101 -5.98 -17.44 -22.92
N SER A 102 -7.05 -17.38 -23.69
CA SER A 102 -7.86 -18.54 -24.04
C SER A 102 -7.23 -19.26 -25.23
N LEU A 103 -6.84 -20.49 -25.04
CA LEU A 103 -6.23 -21.28 -26.11
C LEU A 103 -7.24 -21.54 -27.23
N PRO A 104 -6.84 -21.48 -28.50
CA PRO A 104 -7.73 -21.72 -29.64
C PRO A 104 -8.15 -23.21 -29.69
N LYS A 105 -9.40 -23.46 -30.03
CA LYS A 105 -10.00 -24.82 -30.08
C LYS A 105 -9.27 -25.81 -31.00
N ASN A 106 -8.47 -25.30 -31.92
CA ASN A 106 -7.70 -26.15 -32.84
C ASN A 106 -6.71 -27.07 -32.13
N LEU A 107 -6.27 -26.74 -30.93
CA LEU A 107 -5.28 -27.53 -30.17
C LEU A 107 -5.85 -28.78 -29.56
N TRP A 108 -7.17 -28.86 -29.34
CA TRP A 108 -7.84 -30.06 -28.77
C TRP A 108 -9.08 -30.49 -29.56
N ARG A 109 -9.03 -30.27 -30.86
CA ARG A 109 -10.15 -30.54 -31.79
C ARG A 109 -10.68 -31.99 -31.73
N ASN A 110 -9.84 -32.90 -31.28
CA ASN A 110 -10.19 -34.35 -31.21
C ASN A 110 -10.79 -34.76 -29.86
N THR A 111 -10.92 -33.87 -28.89
CA THR A 111 -11.53 -34.13 -27.59
C THR A 111 -12.92 -33.50 -27.53
N THR A 112 -13.95 -34.34 -27.26
CA THR A 112 -15.34 -33.88 -27.09
C THR A 112 -15.65 -33.43 -25.65
N VAL A 113 -14.73 -33.68 -24.71
CA VAL A 113 -14.93 -33.45 -23.28
C VAL A 113 -14.48 -32.03 -22.89
N ILE A 114 -13.43 -31.49 -23.51
CA ILE A 114 -12.89 -30.18 -23.17
C ILE A 114 -13.50 -29.12 -24.06
N SER A 115 -14.22 -28.17 -23.48
CA SER A 115 -14.84 -27.04 -24.19
C SER A 115 -13.94 -25.80 -24.27
N GLY A 116 -12.98 -25.63 -23.34
CA GLY A 116 -12.06 -24.52 -23.32
C GLY A 116 -10.90 -24.67 -22.34
N ILE A 117 -9.78 -24.04 -22.65
CA ILE A 117 -8.62 -23.90 -21.76
C ILE A 117 -8.21 -22.43 -21.75
N ARG A 118 -8.07 -21.85 -20.56
CA ARG A 118 -7.58 -20.50 -20.35
C ARG A 118 -6.37 -20.52 -19.42
N LEU A 119 -5.30 -19.86 -19.82
CA LEU A 119 -4.13 -19.60 -18.99
C LEU A 119 -4.23 -18.17 -18.46
N PHE A 120 -3.80 -17.94 -17.24
CA PHE A 120 -3.79 -16.57 -16.69
C PHE A 120 -2.63 -16.33 -15.74
N VAL A 121 -2.23 -15.04 -15.68
CA VAL A 121 -1.34 -14.52 -14.67
C VAL A 121 -2.07 -13.36 -13.96
N ARG A 122 -2.03 -13.38 -12.63
CA ARG A 122 -2.70 -12.39 -11.79
C ARG A 122 -1.72 -11.79 -10.79
N GLY A 123 -1.73 -10.47 -10.67
CA GLY A 123 -1.03 -9.74 -9.65
C GLY A 123 -1.99 -9.02 -8.70
N THR A 124 -1.67 -8.99 -7.41
CA THR A 124 -2.48 -8.29 -6.41
C THR A 124 -1.61 -7.32 -5.63
N ASN A 125 -2.09 -6.09 -5.42
CA ASN A 125 -1.43 -5.02 -4.68
C ASN A 125 0.01 -4.70 -5.19
N LEU A 126 0.26 -4.81 -6.50
CA LEU A 126 1.62 -4.71 -7.05
C LEU A 126 2.23 -3.31 -6.91
N LEU A 127 1.44 -2.27 -7.13
CA LEU A 127 1.90 -0.89 -7.13
C LEU A 127 1.03 -0.05 -6.21
N THR A 128 1.68 0.82 -5.42
CA THR A 128 1.02 1.82 -4.60
C THR A 128 1.70 3.16 -4.81
N PHE A 129 0.92 4.15 -5.18
CA PHE A 129 1.34 5.53 -5.33
C PHE A 129 0.81 6.33 -4.15
N SER A 130 1.69 6.84 -3.30
CA SER A 130 1.37 7.67 -2.15
C SER A 130 2.54 8.61 -1.86
N LYS A 131 2.25 9.74 -1.20
CA LYS A 131 3.28 10.61 -0.61
C LYS A 131 3.68 10.15 0.80
N PHE A 132 2.90 9.25 1.38
CA PHE A 132 3.18 8.66 2.68
C PHE A 132 4.03 7.40 2.49
N ASP A 133 5.19 7.34 3.13
CA ASP A 133 6.24 6.34 2.93
C ASP A 133 6.65 5.58 4.19
N LEU A 134 6.07 5.91 5.36
CA LEU A 134 6.44 5.24 6.61
C LEU A 134 5.89 3.82 6.72
N TRP A 135 4.64 3.62 6.28
CA TRP A 135 3.98 2.31 6.18
C TRP A 135 2.89 2.34 5.11
N ASP A 136 2.13 1.28 4.98
CA ASP A 136 1.07 1.20 3.97
C ASP A 136 -0.06 2.19 4.28
N PRO A 137 -0.35 3.15 3.37
CA PRO A 137 -1.35 4.19 3.61
C PRO A 137 -2.79 3.69 3.69
N GLU A 138 -3.08 2.48 3.20
CA GLU A 138 -4.42 1.86 3.30
C GLU A 138 -4.68 1.32 4.72
N VAL A 139 -3.61 1.13 5.49
CA VAL A 139 -3.73 0.70 6.87
C VAL A 139 -3.98 1.93 7.74
N GLU A 140 -5.21 2.09 8.21
CA GLU A 140 -5.60 3.16 9.13
C GLU A 140 -4.97 2.94 10.52
N ASN A 141 -3.70 3.31 10.65
CA ASN A 141 -2.96 3.16 11.89
C ASN A 141 -2.13 4.41 12.16
N THR A 142 -2.10 4.84 13.41
CA THR A 142 -1.36 6.02 13.85
C THR A 142 0.05 5.70 14.33
N THR A 143 0.39 4.41 14.45
CA THR A 143 1.62 3.94 15.09
C THR A 143 2.54 3.14 14.18
N GLY A 144 2.05 2.76 12.99
CA GLY A 144 2.77 1.85 12.08
C GLY A 144 2.80 0.37 12.52
N ALA A 145 2.20 0.05 13.67
CA ALA A 145 2.19 -1.31 14.24
C ALA A 145 1.05 -2.17 13.66
N ALA A 146 0.93 -2.20 12.33
CA ALA A 146 -0.05 -3.02 11.66
C ALA A 146 0.60 -3.90 10.59
N TYR A 147 -0.06 -4.99 10.28
CA TYR A 147 0.45 -5.92 9.27
C TYR A 147 0.38 -5.28 7.88
N PRO A 148 1.48 -5.22 7.12
CA PRO A 148 1.48 -4.61 5.81
C PRO A 148 0.63 -5.42 4.82
N ILE A 149 0.01 -4.74 3.87
CA ILE A 149 -0.73 -5.38 2.79
C ILE A 149 0.25 -6.09 1.87
N MET A 150 0.06 -7.39 1.68
CA MET A 150 0.96 -8.22 0.89
C MET A 150 0.76 -8.04 -0.60
N LYS A 151 1.86 -8.04 -1.34
CA LYS A 151 1.87 -8.18 -2.79
C LYS A 151 1.89 -9.65 -3.15
N SER A 152 1.10 -10.06 -4.14
CA SER A 152 1.13 -11.43 -4.63
C SER A 152 1.15 -11.47 -6.16
N LEU A 153 1.80 -12.51 -6.68
CA LEU A 153 1.79 -12.87 -8.10
C LEU A 153 1.43 -14.34 -8.20
N SER A 154 0.44 -14.66 -9.01
CA SER A 154 -0.02 -16.02 -9.23
C SER A 154 -0.21 -16.28 -10.72
N ALA A 155 0.01 -17.52 -11.12
CA ALA A 155 -0.29 -18.01 -12.45
C ALA A 155 -1.13 -19.29 -12.33
N GLY A 156 -2.04 -19.49 -13.25
CA GLY A 156 -2.93 -20.64 -13.22
C GLY A 156 -3.53 -20.94 -14.59
N PHE A 157 -4.32 -22.01 -14.60
CA PHE A 157 -5.09 -22.40 -15.77
C PHE A 157 -6.52 -22.80 -15.36
N GLU A 158 -7.44 -22.61 -16.27
CA GLU A 158 -8.85 -22.97 -16.14
C GLU A 158 -9.20 -23.90 -17.29
N ILE A 159 -9.79 -25.05 -16.97
CA ILE A 159 -10.29 -26.00 -17.97
C ILE A 159 -11.81 -26.01 -17.86
N LYS A 160 -12.49 -25.86 -19.00
CA LYS A 160 -13.94 -25.95 -19.13
C LYS A 160 -14.26 -27.27 -19.83
N PHE A 161 -15.16 -28.03 -19.24
CA PHE A 161 -15.69 -29.28 -19.75
C PHE A 161 -17.04 -29.09 -20.41
#